data_1a9fd5045b5e5cbdcf39d659e273393e
#
_entry.id   1a9fd5045b5e5cbdcf39d659e273393e
#
_cell.length_a   1.000
_cell.length_b   1.000
_cell.length_c   1.000
_cell.angle_alpha   90.00
_cell.angle_beta   90.00
_cell.angle_gamma   90.00
#
_symmetry.space_group_name_H-M   'P 1'
#
loop_
_entity.id
_entity.type
_entity.pdbx_description
1 polymer ?
#
loop_
_entity_poly.entity_id
_entity_poly.type
_entity_poly.pdbx_seq_one_letter_code
_entity_poly.pdbx_strand_id
1 'polypeptide(L)'
;MGLAGMAPGPNTSRAHPQHKVYPYLLRGVEVARPNQVWSTDITYIRLARGFAYLVAIIDWYSRRVLSWRISNSMDAAFCVDCLEDALRHHGKPEVFNSDQGSQFTSDAFTGVLKREGITISMDGRGRAFDNIFVERLWRSLKHEDVYLKGYATMGELLIGLTQYFDFYNGERMHQSLGNQTPEAVYASAQGGGALIVDKYVRAVAEHPVALRSTGCSATAEPDPKPGQRRPAASEIECNLN
;
A
#
# COMPACT_ATOMS: atom_id res chain seq x y z
N MET A 1 -12.74 14.98 -36.59
CA MET A 1 -13.54 14.42 -35.49
C MET A 1 -12.63 14.30 -34.27
N GLY A 2 -12.80 15.19 -33.29
CA GLY A 2 -12.00 15.14 -32.05
C GLY A 2 -12.56 14.05 -31.12
N LEU A 3 -11.84 12.95 -30.97
CA LEU A 3 -12.10 11.97 -29.91
C LEU A 3 -11.52 12.54 -28.60
N ALA A 4 -12.38 13.12 -27.76
CA ALA A 4 -12.01 13.43 -26.40
C ALA A 4 -12.11 12.14 -25.57
N GLY A 5 -10.99 11.68 -25.02
CA GLY A 5 -10.99 10.58 -24.05
C GLY A 5 -11.78 11.02 -22.82
N MET A 6 -12.82 10.29 -22.45
CA MET A 6 -13.50 10.49 -21.17
C MET A 6 -12.60 9.94 -20.07
N ALA A 7 -11.86 10.82 -19.41
CA ALA A 7 -11.24 10.49 -18.13
C ALA A 7 -12.34 10.39 -17.05
N PRO A 8 -12.32 9.37 -16.18
CA PRO A 8 -13.20 9.36 -15.02
C PRO A 8 -12.97 10.62 -14.19
N GLY A 9 -14.05 11.31 -13.84
CA GLY A 9 -13.96 12.48 -12.98
C GLY A 9 -13.40 12.14 -11.59
N PRO A 10 -12.85 13.10 -10.85
CA PRO A 10 -12.40 12.89 -9.48
C PRO A 10 -13.59 12.41 -8.62
N ASN A 11 -13.37 11.36 -7.81
CA ASN A 11 -14.36 10.74 -6.91
C ASN A 11 -15.34 9.76 -7.57
N THR A 12 -14.83 8.71 -8.19
CA THR A 12 -15.66 7.59 -8.68
C THR A 12 -16.19 6.68 -7.56
N SER A 13 -15.62 6.77 -6.34
CA SER A 13 -16.07 6.01 -5.16
C SER A 13 -16.64 6.96 -4.10
N ARG A 14 -17.91 6.76 -3.72
CA ARG A 14 -18.50 7.43 -2.55
C ARG A 14 -18.32 6.52 -1.34
N ALA A 15 -17.64 7.03 -0.29
CA ALA A 15 -17.58 6.35 0.99
C ALA A 15 -18.98 6.17 1.57
N HIS A 16 -19.31 4.96 2.01
CA HIS A 16 -20.59 4.73 2.70
C HIS A 16 -20.53 5.41 4.08
N PRO A 17 -21.53 6.24 4.46
CA PRO A 17 -21.48 7.02 5.69
C PRO A 17 -21.31 6.22 6.98
N GLN A 18 -21.71 4.95 6.96
CA GLN A 18 -21.67 4.04 8.13
C GLN A 18 -20.38 3.21 8.21
N HIS A 19 -19.51 3.25 7.21
CA HIS A 19 -18.26 2.48 7.21
C HIS A 19 -17.22 3.16 8.09
N LYS A 20 -16.78 2.46 9.12
CA LYS A 20 -15.73 2.93 10.01
C LYS A 20 -14.36 2.78 9.35
N VAL A 21 -13.64 3.90 9.23
CA VAL A 21 -12.24 3.92 8.78
C VAL A 21 -11.34 3.87 10.02
N TYR A 22 -10.30 3.02 9.96
CA TYR A 22 -9.33 2.85 11.03
C TYR A 22 -8.05 3.63 10.72
N PRO A 23 -7.28 4.05 11.75
CA PRO A 23 -6.02 4.75 11.54
C PRO A 23 -4.94 3.83 10.96
N TYR A 24 -3.97 4.41 10.25
CA TYR A 24 -2.77 3.69 9.82
C TYR A 24 -1.80 3.55 10.99
N LEU A 25 -1.44 2.32 11.33
CA LEU A 25 -0.68 1.99 12.55
C LEU A 25 0.77 1.52 12.26
N LEU A 26 1.16 1.39 10.99
CA LEU A 26 2.41 0.72 10.62
C LEU A 26 3.59 1.67 10.35
N ARG A 27 3.40 2.98 10.58
CA ARG A 27 4.48 3.96 10.41
C ARG A 27 5.58 3.75 11.43
N GLY A 28 6.82 3.54 10.95
CA GLY A 28 7.98 3.32 11.81
C GLY A 28 8.01 1.94 12.49
N VAL A 29 7.08 1.05 12.12
CA VAL A 29 7.05 -0.30 12.66
C VAL A 29 8.09 -1.16 11.96
N GLU A 30 8.91 -1.86 12.73
CA GLU A 30 9.78 -2.93 12.26
C GLU A 30 8.99 -4.25 12.26
N VAL A 31 8.90 -4.86 11.08
CA VAL A 31 8.31 -6.20 10.92
C VAL A 31 9.43 -7.22 11.06
N ALA A 32 9.48 -7.91 12.18
CA ALA A 32 10.62 -8.76 12.59
C ALA A 32 10.30 -10.26 12.60
N ARG A 33 9.04 -10.66 12.39
CA ARG A 33 8.62 -12.08 12.44
C ARG A 33 7.40 -12.36 11.54
N PRO A 34 7.21 -13.61 11.10
CA PRO A 34 5.98 -14.03 10.43
C PRO A 34 4.74 -13.74 11.28
N ASN A 35 3.62 -13.49 10.63
CA ASN A 35 2.32 -13.21 11.26
C ASN A 35 2.30 -11.96 12.15
N GLN A 36 3.28 -11.07 12.05
CA GLN A 36 3.21 -9.78 12.74
C GLN A 36 2.28 -8.82 12.00
N VAL A 37 2.42 -8.73 10.69
CA VAL A 37 1.57 -7.86 9.85
C VAL A 37 1.16 -8.63 8.60
N TRP A 38 -0.15 -8.72 8.38
CA TRP A 38 -0.71 -9.12 7.10
C TRP A 38 -1.33 -7.94 6.38
N SER A 39 -1.34 -7.99 5.05
CA SER A 39 -2.12 -7.03 4.28
C SER A 39 -2.90 -7.68 3.16
N THR A 40 -3.90 -6.96 2.69
CA THR A 40 -4.76 -7.34 1.58
C THR A 40 -5.01 -6.18 0.64
N ASP A 41 -5.33 -6.52 -0.60
CA ASP A 41 -5.83 -5.60 -1.61
C ASP A 41 -6.58 -6.39 -2.68
N ILE A 42 -7.38 -5.69 -3.49
CA ILE A 42 -8.07 -6.25 -4.65
C ILE A 42 -7.45 -5.71 -5.92
N THR A 43 -7.11 -6.62 -6.83
CA THR A 43 -6.79 -6.23 -8.20
C THR A 43 -7.79 -6.84 -9.18
N TYR A 44 -7.93 -6.23 -10.35
CA TYR A 44 -8.73 -6.80 -11.43
C TYR A 44 -7.85 -7.30 -12.56
N ILE A 45 -8.27 -8.40 -13.16
CA ILE A 45 -7.62 -9.06 -14.27
C ILE A 45 -8.59 -9.04 -15.44
N ARG A 46 -8.14 -8.51 -16.58
CA ARG A 46 -8.93 -8.48 -17.80
C ARG A 46 -8.95 -9.88 -18.42
N LEU A 47 -10.14 -10.35 -18.74
CA LEU A 47 -10.39 -11.56 -19.51
C LEU A 47 -10.81 -11.22 -20.94
N ALA A 48 -10.94 -12.22 -21.81
CA ALA A 48 -11.45 -12.01 -23.16
C ALA A 48 -12.85 -11.36 -23.17
N ARG A 49 -13.68 -11.68 -22.16
CA ARG A 49 -14.98 -11.05 -21.92
C ARG A 49 -15.09 -10.66 -20.46
N GLY A 50 -15.01 -9.33 -20.17
CA GLY A 50 -15.19 -8.79 -18.84
C GLY A 50 -13.90 -8.83 -18.00
N PHE A 51 -14.08 -8.91 -16.69
CA PHE A 51 -13.03 -8.85 -15.69
C PHE A 51 -13.25 -9.89 -14.60
N ALA A 52 -12.15 -10.37 -14.02
CA ALA A 52 -12.10 -11.07 -12.76
C ALA A 52 -11.51 -10.16 -11.68
N TYR A 53 -12.04 -10.23 -10.49
CA TYR A 53 -11.47 -9.62 -9.29
C TYR A 53 -10.64 -10.66 -8.56
N LEU A 54 -9.45 -10.28 -8.14
CA LEU A 54 -8.55 -11.12 -7.36
C LEU A 54 -8.22 -10.41 -6.06
N VAL A 55 -8.50 -11.03 -4.94
CA VAL A 55 -8.03 -10.64 -3.62
C VAL A 55 -6.93 -11.58 -3.16
N ALA A 56 -5.91 -11.05 -2.49
CA ALA A 56 -4.91 -11.87 -1.83
C ALA A 56 -4.53 -11.28 -0.47
N ILE A 57 -4.08 -12.16 0.43
CA ILE A 57 -3.53 -11.82 1.74
C ILE A 57 -2.06 -12.22 1.74
N ILE A 58 -1.20 -11.29 2.10
CA ILE A 58 0.26 -11.46 2.12
C ILE A 58 0.81 -11.19 3.53
N ASP A 59 1.74 -12.02 3.96
CA ASP A 59 2.54 -11.77 5.17
C ASP A 59 3.69 -10.81 4.87
N TRP A 60 3.82 -9.75 5.66
CA TRP A 60 4.82 -8.71 5.40
C TRP A 60 6.26 -9.13 5.72
N TYR A 61 6.44 -10.08 6.63
CA TYR A 61 7.76 -10.57 6.98
C TYR A 61 8.38 -11.39 5.85
N SER A 62 7.64 -12.39 5.39
CA SER A 62 8.10 -13.39 4.42
C SER A 62 7.73 -13.08 2.97
N ARG A 63 6.79 -12.16 2.73
CA ARG A 63 6.15 -11.94 1.42
C ARG A 63 5.30 -13.12 0.94
N ARG A 64 5.05 -14.11 1.78
CA ARG A 64 4.24 -15.27 1.43
C ARG A 64 2.79 -14.86 1.20
N VAL A 65 2.23 -15.33 0.09
CA VAL A 65 0.78 -15.25 -0.16
C VAL A 65 0.13 -16.36 0.65
N LEU A 66 -0.68 -15.96 1.63
CA LEU A 66 -1.30 -16.87 2.61
C LEU A 66 -2.62 -17.45 2.09
N SER A 67 -3.40 -16.61 1.42
CA SER A 67 -4.67 -16.98 0.79
C SER A 67 -4.97 -16.03 -0.36
N TRP A 68 -5.74 -16.52 -1.32
CA TRP A 68 -6.25 -15.71 -2.42
C TRP A 68 -7.58 -16.27 -2.93
N ARG A 69 -8.39 -15.41 -3.55
CA ARG A 69 -9.69 -15.76 -4.14
C ARG A 69 -9.94 -14.95 -5.40
N ILE A 70 -10.66 -15.53 -6.34
CA ILE A 70 -11.17 -14.81 -7.51
C ILE A 70 -12.70 -14.75 -7.48
N SER A 71 -13.26 -13.68 -8.02
CA SER A 71 -14.69 -13.47 -8.16
C SER A 71 -15.00 -12.75 -9.48
N ASN A 72 -16.21 -12.93 -9.99
CA ASN A 72 -16.75 -12.13 -11.09
C ASN A 72 -17.56 -10.92 -10.58
N SER A 73 -17.73 -10.79 -9.27
CA SER A 73 -18.36 -9.64 -8.60
C SER A 73 -17.42 -9.04 -7.56
N MET A 74 -17.55 -7.73 -7.33
CA MET A 74 -16.76 -6.98 -6.33
C MET A 74 -17.58 -6.83 -5.03
N ASP A 75 -18.06 -7.93 -4.46
CA ASP A 75 -18.75 -7.96 -3.18
C ASP A 75 -17.74 -8.17 -2.01
N ALA A 76 -18.21 -8.02 -0.76
CA ALA A 76 -17.35 -8.25 0.39
C ALA A 76 -17.18 -9.74 0.73
N ALA A 77 -18.05 -10.62 0.24
CA ALA A 77 -18.07 -12.02 0.65
C ALA A 77 -16.79 -12.75 0.26
N PHE A 78 -16.31 -12.60 -1.00
CA PHE A 78 -15.07 -13.28 -1.42
C PHE A 78 -13.83 -12.79 -0.68
N CYS A 79 -13.82 -11.55 -0.16
CA CYS A 79 -12.76 -11.03 0.69
C CYS A 79 -12.81 -11.65 2.09
N VAL A 80 -14.03 -11.83 2.63
CA VAL A 80 -14.25 -12.51 3.92
C VAL A 80 -13.82 -13.96 3.85
N ASP A 81 -14.22 -14.67 2.79
CA ASP A 81 -13.81 -16.06 2.55
C ASP A 81 -12.28 -16.21 2.46
N CYS A 82 -11.62 -15.26 1.79
CA CYS A 82 -10.16 -15.21 1.70
C CYS A 82 -9.51 -15.01 3.08
N LEU A 83 -10.07 -14.11 3.90
CA LEU A 83 -9.58 -13.84 5.25
C LEU A 83 -9.77 -15.05 6.18
N GLU A 84 -10.95 -15.63 6.20
CA GLU A 84 -11.24 -16.79 7.03
C GLU A 84 -10.39 -18.01 6.66
N ASP A 85 -10.10 -18.17 5.38
CA ASP A 85 -9.21 -19.21 4.88
C ASP A 85 -7.74 -19.00 5.34
N ALA A 86 -7.23 -17.77 5.22
CA ALA A 86 -5.91 -17.42 5.73
C ALA A 86 -5.80 -17.67 7.23
N LEU A 87 -6.79 -17.23 8.02
CA LEU A 87 -6.84 -17.43 9.48
C LEU A 87 -6.86 -18.90 9.87
N ARG A 88 -7.59 -19.74 9.12
CA ARG A 88 -7.70 -21.18 9.38
C ARG A 88 -6.38 -21.92 9.19
N HIS A 89 -5.61 -21.56 8.15
CA HIS A 89 -4.41 -22.30 7.78
C HIS A 89 -3.12 -21.74 8.36
N HIS A 90 -3.07 -20.43 8.68
CA HIS A 90 -1.85 -19.75 9.09
C HIS A 90 -1.90 -19.11 10.48
N GLY A 91 -3.00 -19.28 11.19
CA GLY A 91 -3.22 -18.60 12.45
C GLY A 91 -3.65 -17.15 12.22
N LYS A 92 -3.26 -16.24 13.11
CA LYS A 92 -3.70 -14.85 13.05
C LYS A 92 -2.55 -13.85 13.17
N PRO A 93 -2.63 -12.70 12.46
CA PRO A 93 -1.66 -11.63 12.61
C PRO A 93 -1.93 -10.79 13.85
N GLU A 94 -0.95 -10.01 14.26
CA GLU A 94 -1.14 -8.95 15.26
C GLU A 94 -1.84 -7.74 14.67
N VAL A 95 -1.43 -7.35 13.44
CA VAL A 95 -2.01 -6.23 12.71
C VAL A 95 -2.43 -6.69 11.32
N PHE A 96 -3.63 -6.31 10.93
CA PHE A 96 -4.13 -6.51 9.56
C PHE A 96 -4.30 -5.16 8.88
N ASN A 97 -3.63 -4.97 7.73
CA ASN A 97 -3.65 -3.73 6.97
C ASN A 97 -4.44 -3.88 5.66
N SER A 98 -5.26 -2.90 5.34
CA SER A 98 -6.00 -2.81 4.09
C SER A 98 -6.13 -1.37 3.61
N ASP A 99 -6.60 -1.17 2.38
CA ASP A 99 -7.08 0.13 1.96
C ASP A 99 -8.46 0.46 2.59
N GLN A 100 -9.00 1.64 2.27
CA GLN A 100 -10.31 2.10 2.73
C GLN A 100 -11.45 1.69 1.77
N GLY A 101 -11.26 0.63 0.98
CA GLY A 101 -12.27 0.09 0.07
C GLY A 101 -13.53 -0.37 0.81
N SER A 102 -14.68 -0.28 0.12
CA SER A 102 -15.98 -0.65 0.73
C SER A 102 -16.03 -2.11 1.20
N GLN A 103 -15.28 -2.99 0.57
CA GLN A 103 -15.18 -4.41 0.93
C GLN A 103 -14.51 -4.56 2.29
N PHE A 104 -13.39 -3.86 2.52
CA PHE A 104 -12.59 -3.97 3.74
C PHE A 104 -13.10 -3.13 4.90
N THR A 105 -13.89 -2.08 4.61
CA THR A 105 -14.58 -1.27 5.64
C THR A 105 -15.94 -1.84 6.01
N SER A 106 -16.42 -2.89 5.34
CA SER A 106 -17.70 -3.55 5.64
C SER A 106 -17.71 -4.16 7.05
N ASP A 107 -18.89 -4.19 7.67
CA ASP A 107 -19.07 -4.85 8.97
C ASP A 107 -18.78 -6.35 8.91
N ALA A 108 -19.05 -6.99 7.77
CA ALA A 108 -18.74 -8.40 7.57
C ALA A 108 -17.23 -8.66 7.69
N PHE A 109 -16.39 -7.87 6.98
CA PHE A 109 -14.94 -8.04 6.98
C PHE A 109 -14.31 -7.62 8.32
N THR A 110 -14.62 -6.39 8.78
CA THR A 110 -14.09 -5.88 10.06
C THR A 110 -14.61 -6.66 11.27
N GLY A 111 -15.79 -7.26 11.17
CA GLY A 111 -16.37 -8.15 12.18
C GLY A 111 -15.53 -9.40 12.41
N VAL A 112 -15.00 -10.02 11.35
CA VAL A 112 -14.06 -11.15 11.47
C VAL A 112 -12.80 -10.73 12.23
N LEU A 113 -12.16 -9.64 11.84
CA LEU A 113 -10.94 -9.14 12.48
C LEU A 113 -11.17 -8.84 13.97
N LYS A 114 -12.29 -8.20 14.30
CA LYS A 114 -12.65 -7.91 15.70
C LYS A 114 -12.90 -9.17 16.52
N ARG A 115 -13.63 -10.15 15.96
CA ARG A 115 -13.91 -11.43 16.62
C ARG A 115 -12.63 -12.17 16.96
N GLU A 116 -11.63 -12.11 16.07
CA GLU A 116 -10.33 -12.74 16.26
C GLU A 116 -9.36 -11.92 17.13
N GLY A 117 -9.73 -10.71 17.54
CA GLY A 117 -8.89 -9.82 18.34
C GLY A 117 -7.71 -9.22 17.56
N ILE A 118 -7.82 -9.11 16.23
CA ILE A 118 -6.77 -8.60 15.34
C ILE A 118 -6.86 -7.07 15.29
N THR A 119 -5.73 -6.40 15.42
CA THR A 119 -5.65 -4.94 15.29
C THR A 119 -5.82 -4.51 13.84
N ILE A 120 -6.76 -3.60 13.58
CA ILE A 120 -7.08 -3.12 12.22
C ILE A 120 -6.30 -1.86 11.94
N SER A 121 -5.57 -1.86 10.81
CA SER A 121 -4.88 -0.71 10.23
C SER A 121 -5.43 -0.44 8.84
N MET A 122 -5.60 0.81 8.46
CA MET A 122 -6.03 1.17 7.10
C MET A 122 -5.16 2.27 6.52
N ASP A 123 -4.81 2.12 5.25
CA ASP A 123 -3.98 3.07 4.51
C ASP A 123 -4.61 4.46 4.47
N GLY A 124 -3.78 5.49 4.56
CA GLY A 124 -4.22 6.86 4.36
C GLY A 124 -4.61 7.14 2.90
N ARG A 125 -5.61 7.99 2.67
CA ARG A 125 -5.99 8.40 1.31
C ARG A 125 -4.80 8.99 0.56
N GLY A 126 -4.49 8.45 -0.63
CA GLY A 126 -3.43 8.94 -1.51
C GLY A 126 -2.01 8.54 -1.10
N ARG A 127 -1.84 7.57 -0.21
CA ARG A 127 -0.53 7.07 0.23
C ARG A 127 -0.24 5.69 -0.36
N ALA A 128 0.28 5.68 -1.58
CA ALA A 128 0.64 4.45 -2.31
C ALA A 128 1.70 3.57 -1.62
N PHE A 129 2.40 4.08 -0.61
CA PHE A 129 3.46 3.31 0.08
C PHE A 129 2.96 2.51 1.28
N ASP A 130 1.73 2.73 1.71
CA ASP A 130 1.20 2.10 2.92
C ASP A 130 0.86 0.61 2.69
N ASN A 131 0.74 0.15 1.42
CA ASN A 131 0.48 -1.26 1.06
C ASN A 131 1.44 -1.80 -0.03
N ILE A 132 2.70 -1.37 0.02
CA ILE A 132 3.70 -1.61 -1.02
C ILE A 132 3.92 -3.09 -1.35
N PHE A 133 3.72 -4.01 -0.38
CA PHE A 133 4.01 -5.43 -0.58
C PHE A 133 2.98 -6.12 -1.48
N VAL A 134 1.71 -5.83 -1.28
CA VAL A 134 0.65 -6.38 -2.14
C VAL A 134 0.63 -5.69 -3.51
N GLU A 135 0.94 -4.39 -3.58
CA GLU A 135 1.10 -3.70 -4.87
C GLU A 135 2.24 -4.31 -5.70
N ARG A 136 3.37 -4.63 -5.05
CA ARG A 136 4.48 -5.32 -5.71
C ARG A 136 4.11 -6.73 -6.14
N LEU A 137 3.32 -7.46 -5.34
CA LEU A 137 2.76 -8.77 -5.72
C LEU A 137 1.94 -8.64 -7.01
N TRP A 138 1.05 -7.66 -7.09
CA TRP A 138 0.23 -7.43 -8.29
C TRP A 138 1.06 -7.11 -9.52
N ARG A 139 2.12 -6.33 -9.36
CA ARG A 139 3.04 -6.06 -10.46
C ARG A 139 3.72 -7.33 -10.94
N SER A 140 4.27 -8.14 -10.04
CA SER A 140 4.91 -9.40 -10.39
C SER A 140 3.93 -10.34 -11.09
N LEU A 141 2.77 -10.60 -10.49
CA LEU A 141 1.73 -11.45 -11.07
C LEU A 141 1.34 -11.01 -12.49
N LYS A 142 1.05 -9.71 -12.67
CA LYS A 142 0.60 -9.20 -13.97
C LYS A 142 1.66 -9.34 -15.05
N HIS A 143 2.92 -9.04 -14.74
CA HIS A 143 4.00 -9.08 -15.73
C HIS A 143 4.59 -10.47 -15.95
N GLU A 144 4.65 -11.31 -14.93
CA GLU A 144 5.26 -12.62 -15.00
C GLU A 144 4.28 -13.71 -15.46
N ASP A 145 2.96 -13.48 -15.32
CA ASP A 145 1.93 -14.49 -15.63
C ASP A 145 0.78 -13.95 -16.49
N VAL A 146 -0.02 -13.04 -15.95
CA VAL A 146 -1.32 -12.65 -16.54
C VAL A 146 -1.17 -12.07 -17.95
N TYR A 147 -0.24 -11.14 -18.16
CA TYR A 147 -0.04 -10.50 -19.47
C TYR A 147 0.61 -11.44 -20.48
N LEU A 148 1.38 -12.41 -20.01
CA LEU A 148 2.04 -13.40 -20.91
C LEU A 148 1.06 -14.46 -21.37
N LYS A 149 0.16 -14.92 -20.50
CA LYS A 149 -0.76 -16.03 -20.79
C LYS A 149 -2.07 -15.57 -21.40
N GLY A 150 -2.56 -14.36 -21.07
CA GLY A 150 -3.76 -13.78 -21.68
C GLY A 150 -5.02 -14.62 -21.48
N TYR A 151 -5.36 -14.95 -20.25
CA TYR A 151 -6.49 -15.81 -19.88
C TYR A 151 -7.83 -15.37 -20.50
N ALA A 152 -8.53 -16.29 -21.13
CA ALA A 152 -9.80 -16.03 -21.76
C ALA A 152 -11.00 -16.22 -20.80
N THR A 153 -10.90 -17.17 -19.88
CA THR A 153 -11.99 -17.59 -18.99
C THR A 153 -11.59 -17.59 -17.50
N MET A 154 -12.59 -17.56 -16.61
CA MET A 154 -12.39 -17.71 -15.16
C MET A 154 -11.72 -19.05 -14.80
N GLY A 155 -12.05 -20.13 -15.51
CA GLY A 155 -11.48 -21.46 -15.26
C GLY A 155 -9.99 -21.52 -15.62
N GLU A 156 -9.60 -20.97 -16.77
CA GLU A 156 -8.20 -20.85 -17.16
C GLU A 156 -7.41 -19.97 -16.17
N LEU A 157 -8.00 -18.84 -15.78
CA LEU A 157 -7.40 -17.95 -14.78
C LEU A 157 -7.19 -18.67 -13.44
N LEU A 158 -8.18 -19.40 -12.95
CA LEU A 158 -8.09 -20.15 -11.69
C LEU A 158 -6.92 -21.13 -11.70
N ILE A 159 -6.79 -21.94 -12.77
CA ILE A 159 -5.70 -22.91 -12.93
C ILE A 159 -4.34 -22.19 -12.99
N GLY A 160 -4.26 -21.13 -13.79
CA GLY A 160 -3.02 -20.36 -13.93
C GLY A 160 -2.58 -19.68 -12.63
N LEU A 161 -3.51 -19.09 -11.89
CA LEU A 161 -3.20 -18.46 -10.60
C LEU A 161 -2.78 -19.49 -9.54
N THR A 162 -3.39 -20.68 -9.53
CA THR A 162 -2.95 -21.75 -8.64
C THR A 162 -1.47 -22.09 -8.89
N GLN A 163 -1.10 -22.33 -10.16
CA GLN A 163 0.29 -22.61 -10.53
C GLN A 163 1.22 -21.44 -10.21
N TYR A 164 0.76 -20.19 -10.46
CA TYR A 164 1.59 -19.02 -10.19
C TYR A 164 1.85 -18.81 -8.70
N PHE A 165 0.86 -18.95 -7.83
CA PHE A 165 1.05 -18.74 -6.40
C PHE A 165 1.84 -19.88 -5.74
N ASP A 166 1.73 -21.12 -6.26
CA ASP A 166 2.61 -22.21 -5.86
C ASP A 166 4.06 -21.91 -6.22
N PHE A 167 4.33 -21.49 -7.46
CA PHE A 167 5.64 -21.02 -7.91
C PHE A 167 6.14 -19.83 -7.11
N TYR A 168 5.28 -18.78 -6.91
CA TYR A 168 5.65 -17.57 -6.19
C TYR A 168 6.08 -17.85 -4.75
N ASN A 169 5.36 -18.70 -4.05
CA ASN A 169 5.66 -19.04 -2.66
C ASN A 169 6.84 -20.02 -2.54
N GLY A 170 6.88 -21.07 -3.34
CA GLY A 170 7.79 -22.21 -3.17
C GLY A 170 9.08 -22.18 -3.99
N GLU A 171 9.07 -21.50 -5.14
CA GLU A 171 10.19 -21.57 -6.09
C GLU A 171 10.80 -20.20 -6.43
N ARG A 172 9.97 -19.14 -6.46
CA ARG A 172 10.42 -17.80 -6.84
C ARG A 172 11.32 -17.20 -5.78
N MET A 173 12.58 -17.02 -6.11
CA MET A 173 13.55 -16.35 -5.24
C MET A 173 13.33 -14.84 -5.20
N HIS A 174 13.42 -14.23 -4.02
CA HIS A 174 13.25 -12.81 -3.79
C HIS A 174 14.55 -12.16 -3.32
N GLN A 175 15.05 -11.18 -4.07
CA GLN A 175 16.26 -10.45 -3.71
C GLN A 175 16.14 -9.78 -2.33
N SER A 176 14.96 -9.24 -2.00
CA SER A 176 14.69 -8.63 -0.69
C SER A 176 14.62 -9.62 0.48
N LEU A 177 14.63 -10.91 0.19
CA LEU A 177 14.68 -12.00 1.17
C LEU A 177 16.02 -12.74 1.12
N GLY A 178 17.08 -12.08 0.66
CA GLY A 178 18.40 -12.73 0.52
C GLY A 178 18.41 -13.89 -0.49
N ASN A 179 17.61 -13.77 -1.55
CA ASN A 179 17.41 -14.82 -2.58
C ASN A 179 16.80 -16.12 -2.02
N GLN A 180 15.98 -15.99 -0.99
CA GLN A 180 15.16 -17.09 -0.49
C GLN A 180 13.74 -17.01 -1.04
N THR A 181 13.01 -18.13 -0.97
CA THR A 181 11.59 -18.18 -1.32
C THR A 181 10.72 -17.69 -0.15
N PRO A 182 9.53 -17.12 -0.41
CA PRO A 182 8.60 -16.72 0.63
C PRO A 182 8.25 -17.86 1.62
N GLU A 183 8.07 -19.08 1.11
CA GLU A 183 7.78 -20.26 1.92
C GLU A 183 8.92 -20.60 2.88
N ALA A 184 10.18 -20.62 2.38
CA ALA A 184 11.34 -20.92 3.21
C ALA A 184 11.52 -19.89 4.34
N VAL A 185 11.33 -18.59 4.03
CA VAL A 185 11.42 -17.50 5.02
C VAL A 185 10.29 -17.58 6.03
N TYR A 186 9.06 -17.89 5.58
CA TYR A 186 7.90 -18.05 6.47
C TYR A 186 8.10 -19.21 7.45
N ALA A 187 8.55 -20.36 6.96
CA ALA A 187 8.75 -21.57 7.76
C ALA A 187 9.93 -21.46 8.75
N SER A 188 11.04 -20.85 8.31
CA SER A 188 12.24 -20.69 9.14
C SER A 188 12.17 -19.50 10.11
N ALA A 189 11.31 -18.54 9.84
CA ALA A 189 11.29 -17.22 10.49
C ALA A 189 12.66 -16.49 10.44
N GLN A 190 13.43 -16.69 9.35
CA GLN A 190 14.76 -16.11 9.14
C GLN A 190 14.87 -15.46 7.76
N GLY A 191 15.61 -14.36 7.67
CA GLY A 191 15.90 -13.69 6.40
C GLY A 191 14.79 -12.80 5.84
N GLY A 192 13.70 -12.64 6.57
CA GLY A 192 12.60 -11.77 6.23
C GLY A 192 12.66 -10.41 6.93
N GLY A 193 11.56 -9.68 6.82
CA GLY A 193 11.37 -8.44 7.55
C GLY A 193 11.19 -7.21 6.67
N ALA A 194 10.79 -6.12 7.30
CA ALA A 194 10.65 -4.80 6.71
C ALA A 194 10.70 -3.72 7.78
N LEU A 195 11.29 -2.59 7.43
CA LEU A 195 11.15 -1.34 8.19
C LEU A 195 10.34 -0.34 7.36
N ILE A 196 9.22 0.09 7.89
CA ILE A 196 8.34 1.05 7.24
C ILE A 196 8.82 2.47 7.58
N VAL A 197 9.72 2.99 6.74
CA VAL A 197 10.30 4.33 6.94
C VAL A 197 9.45 5.38 6.22
N ASP A 198 8.97 6.37 6.96
CA ASP A 198 8.37 7.56 6.37
C ASP A 198 9.51 8.47 5.82
N LYS A 199 9.62 8.54 4.49
CA LYS A 199 10.65 9.36 3.82
C LYS A 199 10.56 10.85 4.18
N TYR A 200 9.40 11.32 4.61
CA TYR A 200 9.20 12.73 4.99
C TYR A 200 9.76 13.07 6.38
N VAL A 201 9.86 12.10 7.29
CA VAL A 201 10.44 12.32 8.63
C VAL A 201 11.97 12.47 8.54
N ARG A 202 12.64 11.78 7.62
CA ARG A 202 14.09 11.91 7.42
C ARG A 202 14.51 13.28 6.93
N ALA A 203 13.73 13.91 6.06
CA ALA A 203 14.04 15.24 5.53
C ALA A 203 14.02 16.35 6.60
N VAL A 204 13.25 16.18 7.67
CA VAL A 204 13.19 17.14 8.79
C VAL A 204 14.36 16.93 9.78
N ALA A 205 14.83 15.70 9.93
CA ALA A 205 15.94 15.39 10.84
C ALA A 205 17.34 15.74 10.26
N GLU A 206 17.46 15.87 8.94
CA GLU A 206 18.72 16.21 8.26
C GLU A 206 18.98 17.72 8.13
N HIS A 207 18.05 18.56 8.58
CA HIS A 207 18.23 20.01 8.68
C HIS A 207 18.16 20.43 10.15
N PRO A 208 19.23 20.33 10.94
CA PRO A 208 19.28 20.98 12.23
C PRO A 208 19.23 22.48 11.97
N VAL A 209 18.14 23.13 12.40
CA VAL A 209 18.08 24.60 12.47
C VAL A 209 19.21 25.04 13.39
N ALA A 210 20.28 25.57 12.83
CA ALA A 210 21.31 26.22 13.59
C ALA A 210 20.68 27.41 14.33
N LEU A 211 20.41 27.23 15.61
CA LEU A 211 20.07 28.29 16.51
C LEU A 211 21.27 29.27 16.55
N ARG A 212 21.21 30.32 15.73
CA ARG A 212 22.07 31.47 15.90
C ARG A 212 21.73 32.08 17.25
N SER A 213 22.61 31.92 18.20
CA SER A 213 22.63 32.71 19.43
C SER A 213 22.85 34.17 19.04
N THR A 214 21.83 34.98 18.94
CA THR A 214 21.94 36.41 18.87
C THR A 214 22.24 36.94 20.28
N GLY A 215 23.51 37.16 20.54
CA GLY A 215 23.93 38.03 21.66
C GLY A 215 23.33 39.41 21.45
N CYS A 216 22.52 39.83 22.40
CA CYS A 216 21.96 41.14 22.47
C CYS A 216 23.04 42.15 22.89
N SER A 217 23.37 43.13 22.03
CA SER A 217 23.94 44.41 22.48
C SER A 217 23.12 45.53 21.82
N ALA A 218 22.40 46.23 22.66
CA ALA A 218 21.60 47.39 22.27
C ALA A 218 22.52 48.59 22.01
N THR A 219 22.39 49.20 20.83
CA THR A 219 22.71 50.61 20.63
C THR A 219 21.63 51.17 19.69
N ALA A 220 20.92 52.15 20.24
CA ALA A 220 19.90 52.91 19.56
C ALA A 220 20.50 53.93 18.61
N GLU A 221 20.01 54.02 17.38
CA GLU A 221 20.16 55.20 16.52
C GLU A 221 18.84 55.55 15.84
N PRO A 222 18.60 56.82 15.50
CA PRO A 222 17.30 57.41 15.36
C PRO A 222 16.70 57.30 13.93
N ASP A 223 15.36 57.46 13.88
CA ASP A 223 14.52 57.44 12.67
C ASP A 223 14.94 58.44 11.58
N PRO A 224 14.93 58.06 10.29
CA PRO A 224 14.96 59.02 9.20
C PRO A 224 13.55 59.40 8.74
N LYS A 225 13.44 60.69 8.42
CA LYS A 225 12.26 61.44 7.99
C LYS A 225 11.56 60.92 6.70
N PRO A 226 10.27 61.22 6.48
CA PRO A 226 9.47 60.72 5.38
C PRO A 226 9.77 61.44 4.07
N GLY A 227 9.94 60.66 2.98
CA GLY A 227 9.89 61.21 1.63
C GLY A 227 10.94 60.70 0.65
N GLN A 228 11.03 59.41 0.35
CA GLN A 228 11.64 58.97 -0.92
C GLN A 228 10.97 57.70 -1.49
N ARG A 229 10.59 57.79 -2.77
CA ARG A 229 9.89 56.75 -3.55
C ARG A 229 10.85 55.61 -3.90
N ARG A 230 10.37 54.39 -3.81
CA ARG A 230 11.07 53.20 -4.30
C ARG A 230 10.94 53.10 -5.84
N PRO A 231 12.00 52.69 -6.57
CA PRO A 231 11.89 52.30 -7.94
C PRO A 231 11.40 50.81 -8.09
N ALA A 232 10.77 50.56 -9.25
CA ALA A 232 10.12 49.30 -9.60
C ALA A 232 11.10 48.15 -9.77
N ALA A 233 10.64 46.93 -9.44
CA ALA A 233 11.34 45.67 -9.67
C ALA A 233 11.30 45.29 -11.17
N SER A 234 12.46 45.01 -11.72
CA SER A 234 12.64 44.40 -13.06
C SER A 234 12.67 42.87 -12.92
N GLU A 235 12.03 42.25 -13.89
CA GLU A 235 11.93 40.83 -14.14
C GLU A 235 13.30 40.14 -14.22
N ILE A 236 13.38 38.93 -13.63
CA ILE A 236 14.51 38.00 -13.89
C ILE A 236 13.90 36.71 -14.44
N GLU A 237 14.18 36.46 -15.71
CA GLU A 237 13.90 35.19 -16.40
C GLU A 237 14.72 34.06 -15.81
N CYS A 238 14.06 32.91 -15.53
CA CYS A 238 14.72 31.65 -15.26
C CYS A 238 14.95 30.91 -16.59
N ASN A 239 16.22 30.73 -16.97
CA ASN A 239 16.62 29.76 -17.98
C ASN A 239 16.83 28.39 -17.33
N LEU A 240 16.13 27.39 -17.88
CA LEU A 240 16.35 25.96 -17.68
C LEU A 240 17.44 25.47 -18.65
N ASN A 241 18.40 24.76 -18.13
CA ASN A 241 19.14 23.70 -18.81
C ASN A 241 19.19 22.46 -17.90
#